data_8013b02f6a68c25f2fb11c2b0abae98a
#
_entry.id   8013b02f6a68c25f2fb11c2b0abae98a
#
_cell.length_a   1.000
_cell.length_b   1.000
_cell.length_c   1.000
_cell.angle_alpha   90.00
_cell.angle_beta   90.00
_cell.angle_gamma   90.00
#
_symmetry.space_group_name_H-M   'P 1'
#
loop_
_entity.id
_entity.type
_entity.pdbx_description
1 polymer ?
#
loop_
_entity_poly.entity_id
_entity_poly.type
_entity_poly.pdbx_seq_one_letter_code
_entity_poly.pdbx_strand_id
1 'polypeptide(L)'
;SGTYILNKDHGDFHQLRVTHPLGEYIISRALETPVPDASIEFEVDNLSSRQVLLEKYKGKSGVAVVYKVKAYNELDSHEHLLFCSKTDDGENLSPDFLKKLFEANAINESKWFGDNVEEQLTESYEQQLYDLKHDVYSRSEEYVSFEIDKYQAWAEDQVYSPENEVIALRKEDEALKRQIRKERNAKLKLELQENEAKIAKQLRQKQRQLFDLEDECADKVDAM
;
A
#
# COMPACT_ATOMS: atom_id res chain seq x y z
N SER A 1 0.90 -38.63 -10.03
CA SER A 1 -0.52 -38.20 -9.88
C SER A 1 -0.81 -38.18 -8.40
N GLY A 2 -1.23 -37.05 -7.87
CA GLY A 2 -1.61 -36.86 -6.48
C GLY A 2 -2.96 -36.18 -6.38
N THR A 3 -3.64 -36.33 -5.23
CA THR A 3 -4.84 -35.59 -4.93
C THR A 3 -4.42 -34.27 -4.26
N TYR A 4 -4.93 -33.14 -4.77
CA TYR A 4 -4.65 -31.80 -4.28
C TYR A 4 -5.92 -31.19 -3.69
N ILE A 5 -5.75 -30.35 -2.66
CA ILE A 5 -6.85 -29.59 -2.05
C ILE A 5 -6.47 -28.10 -1.95
N LEU A 6 -7.49 -27.26 -1.97
CA LEU A 6 -7.35 -25.80 -1.86
C LEU A 6 -7.30 -25.30 -0.40
N ASN A 7 -7.91 -26.05 0.54
CA ASN A 7 -8.00 -25.66 1.95
C ASN A 7 -6.92 -26.26 2.83
N LYS A 8 -6.57 -25.55 3.93
CA LYS A 8 -5.47 -25.90 4.84
C LYS A 8 -5.73 -27.08 5.78
N ASP A 9 -6.95 -27.57 5.92
CA ASP A 9 -7.37 -28.37 7.10
C ASP A 9 -7.36 -29.90 6.92
N HIS A 10 -6.75 -30.44 5.87
CA HIS A 10 -6.67 -31.91 5.68
C HIS A 10 -5.21 -32.34 5.53
N GLY A 11 -4.66 -32.93 6.59
CA GLY A 11 -3.23 -33.24 6.74
C GLY A 11 -2.64 -34.27 5.75
N ASP A 12 -3.46 -35.02 4.98
CA ASP A 12 -3.02 -36.13 4.13
C ASP A 12 -2.92 -35.78 2.63
N PHE A 13 -3.24 -34.54 2.23
CA PHE A 13 -3.26 -34.12 0.84
C PHE A 13 -2.28 -32.98 0.55
N HIS A 14 -1.76 -32.94 -0.66
CA HIS A 14 -0.92 -31.81 -1.10
C HIS A 14 -1.75 -30.55 -1.28
N GLN A 15 -1.41 -29.48 -0.57
CA GLN A 15 -2.06 -28.19 -0.76
C GLN A 15 -1.68 -27.60 -2.11
N LEU A 16 -2.69 -27.28 -2.95
CA LEU A 16 -2.48 -26.54 -4.18
C LEU A 16 -2.33 -25.05 -3.84
N ARG A 17 -1.13 -24.52 -4.02
CA ARG A 17 -0.83 -23.10 -3.87
C ARG A 17 -0.67 -22.43 -5.23
N VAL A 18 -0.89 -21.13 -5.32
CA VAL A 18 -0.68 -20.34 -6.55
C VAL A 18 0.74 -20.51 -7.08
N THR A 19 1.74 -20.59 -6.21
CA THR A 19 3.16 -20.80 -6.52
C THR A 19 3.54 -22.26 -6.82
N HIS A 20 2.58 -23.20 -6.77
CA HIS A 20 2.85 -24.59 -7.14
C HIS A 20 2.84 -24.70 -8.68
N PRO A 21 3.75 -25.48 -9.30
CA PRO A 21 3.81 -25.58 -10.78
C PRO A 21 2.47 -25.94 -11.46
N LEU A 22 1.65 -26.76 -10.81
CA LEU A 22 0.30 -27.05 -11.31
C LEU A 22 -0.63 -25.84 -11.18
N GLY A 23 -0.52 -25.06 -10.09
CA GLY A 23 -1.26 -23.82 -9.90
C GLY A 23 -0.90 -22.78 -10.96
N GLU A 24 0.40 -22.55 -11.19
CA GLU A 24 0.91 -21.67 -12.23
C GLU A 24 0.45 -22.10 -13.63
N TYR A 25 0.50 -23.39 -13.93
CA TYR A 25 0.02 -23.92 -15.20
C TYR A 25 -1.48 -23.67 -15.41
N ILE A 26 -2.32 -23.94 -14.39
CA ILE A 26 -3.77 -23.71 -14.46
C ILE A 26 -4.06 -22.22 -14.69
N ILE A 27 -3.39 -21.34 -13.95
CA ILE A 27 -3.55 -19.88 -14.09
C ILE A 27 -3.13 -19.40 -15.48
N SER A 28 -1.95 -19.83 -15.97
CA SER A 28 -1.51 -19.48 -17.32
C SER A 28 -2.50 -19.93 -18.39
N ARG A 29 -3.00 -21.14 -18.27
CA ARG A 29 -4.01 -21.67 -19.21
C ARG A 29 -5.34 -20.90 -19.14
N ALA A 30 -5.76 -20.50 -17.93
CA ALA A 30 -6.97 -19.69 -17.76
C ALA A 30 -6.81 -18.31 -18.40
N LEU A 31 -5.64 -17.67 -18.24
CA LEU A 31 -5.34 -16.36 -18.83
C LEU A 31 -5.25 -16.40 -20.37
N GLU A 32 -4.80 -17.51 -20.94
CA GLU A 32 -4.71 -17.72 -22.39
C GLU A 32 -6.03 -18.15 -23.03
N THR A 33 -7.01 -18.60 -22.22
CA THR A 33 -8.29 -19.09 -22.75
C THR A 33 -9.14 -17.90 -23.20
N PRO A 34 -9.54 -17.84 -24.49
CA PRO A 34 -10.42 -16.79 -24.96
C PRO A 34 -11.81 -16.97 -24.33
N VAL A 35 -12.37 -15.88 -23.84
CA VAL A 35 -13.74 -15.82 -23.30
C VAL A 35 -14.61 -15.08 -24.32
N PRO A 36 -15.38 -15.81 -25.15
CA PRO A 36 -16.28 -15.18 -26.11
C PRO A 36 -17.48 -14.55 -25.39
N ASP A 37 -18.10 -13.58 -26.05
CA ASP A 37 -19.36 -13.02 -25.58
C ASP A 37 -20.44 -14.12 -25.53
N ALA A 38 -21.14 -14.19 -24.41
CA ALA A 38 -22.13 -15.23 -24.16
C ALA A 38 -23.37 -14.67 -23.45
N SER A 39 -24.51 -15.30 -23.70
CA SER A 39 -25.70 -15.16 -22.89
C SER A 39 -25.73 -16.29 -21.87
N ILE A 40 -25.76 -15.94 -20.58
CA ILE A 40 -25.67 -16.91 -19.48
C ILE A 40 -26.89 -16.77 -18.57
N GLU A 41 -27.51 -17.89 -18.27
CA GLU A 41 -28.58 -17.99 -17.28
C GLU A 41 -28.01 -18.58 -15.98
N PHE A 42 -28.24 -17.92 -14.87
CA PHE A 42 -27.74 -18.31 -13.56
C PHE A 42 -28.83 -18.90 -12.68
N GLU A 43 -28.55 -20.00 -12.01
CA GLU A 43 -29.42 -20.57 -10.98
C GLU A 43 -29.14 -19.91 -9.62
N VAL A 44 -30.12 -19.15 -9.11
CA VAL A 44 -29.96 -18.40 -7.86
C VAL A 44 -30.52 -19.16 -6.65
N ASP A 45 -31.37 -20.19 -6.87
CA ASP A 45 -32.11 -20.88 -5.80
C ASP A 45 -31.25 -21.84 -4.95
N ASN A 46 -30.13 -22.33 -5.47
CA ASN A 46 -29.25 -23.31 -4.81
C ASN A 46 -27.97 -22.75 -4.22
N LEU A 47 -27.92 -21.45 -3.94
CA LEU A 47 -26.76 -20.84 -3.32
C LEU A 47 -26.63 -21.25 -1.85
N SER A 48 -25.41 -21.58 -1.43
CA SER A 48 -25.08 -22.06 -0.07
C SER A 48 -25.35 -21.03 1.04
N SER A 49 -25.52 -19.77 0.70
CA SER A 49 -25.98 -18.70 1.58
C SER A 49 -27.08 -17.89 0.89
N ARG A 50 -28.15 -17.58 1.63
CA ARG A 50 -29.25 -16.74 1.13
C ARG A 50 -28.72 -15.34 0.79
N GLN A 51 -28.57 -15.06 -0.51
CA GLN A 51 -28.04 -13.79 -0.98
C GLN A 51 -29.21 -12.87 -1.35
N VAL A 52 -29.63 -12.06 -0.40
CA VAL A 52 -30.74 -11.08 -0.55
C VAL A 52 -30.54 -10.16 -1.76
N LEU A 53 -29.29 -9.86 -2.12
CA LEU A 53 -28.97 -9.07 -3.32
C LEU A 53 -29.40 -9.72 -4.62
N LEU A 54 -29.26 -11.03 -4.76
CA LEU A 54 -29.62 -11.76 -5.98
C LEU A 54 -31.14 -12.03 -6.05
N GLU A 55 -31.78 -12.23 -4.91
CA GLU A 55 -33.25 -12.46 -4.86
C GLU A 55 -34.05 -11.30 -5.47
N LYS A 56 -33.60 -10.04 -5.27
CA LYS A 56 -34.24 -8.84 -5.82
C LYS A 56 -34.32 -8.85 -7.35
N TYR A 57 -33.34 -9.48 -8.00
CA TYR A 57 -33.22 -9.48 -9.46
C TYR A 57 -33.58 -10.82 -10.11
N LYS A 58 -34.17 -11.73 -9.35
CA LYS A 58 -34.62 -13.02 -9.87
C LYS A 58 -35.64 -12.81 -11.00
N GLY A 59 -35.44 -13.47 -12.12
CA GLY A 59 -36.26 -13.35 -13.32
C GLY A 59 -36.05 -12.07 -14.13
N LYS A 60 -35.02 -11.27 -13.79
CA LYS A 60 -34.60 -10.13 -14.60
C LYS A 60 -33.45 -10.51 -15.51
N SER A 61 -33.32 -9.80 -16.62
CA SER A 61 -32.22 -9.89 -17.56
C SER A 61 -31.47 -8.55 -17.62
N GLY A 62 -30.27 -8.59 -18.19
CA GLY A 62 -29.43 -7.43 -18.31
C GLY A 62 -28.13 -7.74 -19.02
N VAL A 63 -27.27 -6.74 -19.10
CA VAL A 63 -25.96 -6.84 -19.74
C VAL A 63 -24.85 -6.60 -18.71
N ALA A 64 -23.71 -7.27 -18.90
CA ALA A 64 -22.56 -7.14 -18.03
C ALA A 64 -21.25 -7.21 -18.81
N VAL A 65 -20.26 -6.42 -18.43
CA VAL A 65 -18.90 -6.46 -18.95
C VAL A 65 -17.91 -6.33 -17.77
N VAL A 66 -16.84 -7.10 -17.84
CA VAL A 66 -15.72 -6.99 -16.89
C VAL A 66 -14.53 -6.36 -17.63
N TYR A 67 -14.14 -5.17 -17.23
CA TYR A 67 -12.99 -4.47 -17.79
C TYR A 67 -11.75 -4.73 -16.94
N LYS A 68 -10.64 -5.04 -17.60
CA LYS A 68 -9.33 -5.09 -16.96
C LYS A 68 -8.63 -3.74 -17.14
N VAL A 69 -8.39 -3.04 -16.04
CA VAL A 69 -7.71 -1.75 -16.01
C VAL A 69 -6.33 -1.94 -15.37
N LYS A 70 -5.30 -1.41 -16.01
CA LYS A 70 -3.94 -1.41 -15.48
C LYS A 70 -3.56 0.01 -15.05
N ALA A 71 -3.38 0.20 -13.74
CA ALA A 71 -2.76 1.38 -13.17
C ALA A 71 -1.26 1.13 -13.05
N TYR A 72 -0.43 2.05 -13.52
CA TYR A 72 1.03 1.91 -13.45
C TYR A 72 1.68 3.27 -13.20
N ASN A 73 2.82 3.22 -12.52
CA ASN A 73 3.76 4.32 -12.37
C ASN A 73 5.16 3.82 -12.77
N GLU A 74 6.19 4.62 -12.55
CA GLU A 74 7.57 4.25 -12.91
C GLU A 74 8.13 3.05 -12.13
N LEU A 75 7.57 2.75 -10.97
CA LEU A 75 8.09 1.75 -10.02
C LEU A 75 7.23 0.49 -9.96
N ASP A 76 5.91 0.60 -10.19
CA ASP A 76 4.97 -0.49 -9.95
C ASP A 76 3.77 -0.46 -10.91
N SER A 77 3.08 -1.59 -11.01
CA SER A 77 1.86 -1.72 -11.80
C SER A 77 0.84 -2.64 -11.12
N HIS A 78 -0.39 -2.15 -11.00
CA HIS A 78 -1.51 -2.87 -10.42
C HIS A 78 -2.60 -3.09 -11.44
N GLU A 79 -3.16 -4.30 -11.47
CA GLU A 79 -4.29 -4.66 -12.33
C GLU A 79 -5.58 -4.68 -11.49
N HIS A 80 -6.61 -4.04 -12.02
CA HIS A 80 -7.93 -3.92 -11.41
C HIS A 80 -9.00 -4.44 -12.36
N LEU A 81 -10.04 -5.06 -11.80
CA LEU A 81 -11.23 -5.47 -12.56
C LEU A 81 -12.40 -4.56 -12.21
N LEU A 82 -12.98 -3.91 -13.23
CA LEU A 82 -14.20 -3.14 -13.10
C LEU A 82 -15.38 -3.99 -13.59
N PHE A 83 -16.39 -4.14 -12.75
CA PHE A 83 -17.57 -4.96 -13.00
C PHE A 83 -18.74 -4.04 -13.35
N CYS A 84 -18.98 -3.82 -14.62
CA CYS A 84 -20.05 -2.98 -15.12
C CYS A 84 -21.24 -3.82 -15.54
N SER A 85 -22.44 -3.48 -15.03
CA SER A 85 -23.64 -4.19 -15.41
C SER A 85 -24.89 -3.31 -15.26
N LYS A 86 -25.89 -3.60 -16.10
CA LYS A 86 -27.15 -2.86 -16.16
C LYS A 86 -28.30 -3.84 -16.49
N THR A 87 -29.41 -3.69 -15.83
CA THR A 87 -30.62 -4.43 -16.18
C THR A 87 -31.25 -3.90 -17.46
N ASP A 88 -32.08 -4.70 -18.12
CA ASP A 88 -32.85 -4.24 -19.30
C ASP A 88 -33.80 -3.09 -18.97
N ASP A 89 -34.21 -2.96 -17.71
CA ASP A 89 -35.01 -1.83 -17.20
C ASP A 89 -34.17 -0.54 -17.05
N GLY A 90 -32.83 -0.59 -17.27
CA GLY A 90 -31.93 0.55 -17.19
C GLY A 90 -31.34 0.81 -15.79
N GLU A 91 -31.53 -0.07 -14.82
CA GLU A 91 -30.93 0.06 -13.48
C GLU A 91 -29.47 -0.40 -13.50
N ASN A 92 -28.52 0.47 -13.11
CA ASN A 92 -27.11 0.09 -12.93
C ASN A 92 -26.97 -0.79 -11.68
N LEU A 93 -26.27 -1.92 -11.83
CA LEU A 93 -26.05 -2.87 -10.75
C LEU A 93 -24.68 -2.62 -10.09
N SER A 94 -24.58 -2.90 -8.78
CA SER A 94 -23.31 -2.74 -8.08
C SER A 94 -22.27 -3.79 -8.52
N PRO A 95 -20.96 -3.47 -8.47
CA PRO A 95 -19.90 -4.46 -8.73
C PRO A 95 -20.01 -5.71 -7.87
N ASP A 96 -20.45 -5.56 -6.60
CA ASP A 96 -20.62 -6.69 -5.68
C ASP A 96 -21.77 -7.60 -6.06
N PHE A 97 -22.81 -7.07 -6.70
CA PHE A 97 -23.86 -7.91 -7.27
C PHE A 97 -23.31 -8.85 -8.33
N LEU A 98 -22.53 -8.31 -9.27
CA LEU A 98 -21.99 -9.09 -10.38
C LEU A 98 -20.96 -10.14 -9.89
N LYS A 99 -20.10 -9.78 -8.93
CA LYS A 99 -19.18 -10.75 -8.30
C LYS A 99 -19.93 -11.91 -7.68
N LYS A 100 -21.04 -11.64 -6.97
CA LYS A 100 -21.88 -12.68 -6.37
C LYS A 100 -22.66 -13.49 -7.40
N LEU A 101 -23.09 -12.86 -8.49
CA LEU A 101 -23.76 -13.57 -9.58
C LEU A 101 -22.82 -14.60 -10.22
N PHE A 102 -21.53 -14.28 -10.37
CA PHE A 102 -20.53 -15.22 -10.88
C PHE A 102 -20.18 -16.37 -9.91
N GLU A 103 -20.61 -16.30 -8.64
CA GLU A 103 -20.54 -17.43 -7.72
C GLU A 103 -21.70 -18.43 -7.91
N ALA A 104 -22.76 -18.03 -8.62
CA ALA A 104 -23.90 -18.88 -8.92
C ALA A 104 -23.62 -19.86 -10.06
N ASN A 105 -24.35 -20.96 -10.09
CA ASN A 105 -24.22 -21.95 -11.16
C ASN A 105 -24.83 -21.45 -12.47
N ALA A 106 -24.08 -21.52 -13.56
CA ALA A 106 -24.61 -21.31 -14.90
C ALA A 106 -25.40 -22.57 -15.33
N ILE A 107 -26.66 -22.40 -15.70
CA ILE A 107 -27.54 -23.48 -16.15
C ILE A 107 -27.70 -23.55 -17.67
N ASN A 108 -27.64 -22.41 -18.33
CA ASN A 108 -27.68 -22.30 -19.77
C ASN A 108 -26.63 -21.31 -20.28
N GLU A 109 -25.96 -21.68 -21.36
CA GLU A 109 -24.99 -20.83 -22.05
C GLU A 109 -25.25 -20.88 -23.55
N SER A 110 -25.32 -19.69 -24.17
CA SER A 110 -25.46 -19.57 -25.62
C SER A 110 -24.60 -18.40 -26.11
N LYS A 111 -24.27 -18.41 -27.41
CA LYS A 111 -23.53 -17.28 -28.00
C LYS A 111 -24.37 -16.04 -27.97
N TRP A 112 -23.74 -14.94 -27.60
CA TRP A 112 -24.33 -13.60 -27.69
C TRP A 112 -24.29 -13.11 -29.15
N PHE A 113 -25.41 -12.55 -29.60
CA PHE A 113 -25.58 -11.98 -30.95
C PHE A 113 -26.20 -10.56 -30.90
N GLY A 114 -26.16 -9.91 -29.74
CA GLY A 114 -26.76 -8.59 -29.53
C GLY A 114 -25.85 -7.43 -29.95
N ASP A 115 -26.42 -6.23 -29.87
CA ASP A 115 -25.75 -4.97 -30.19
C ASP A 115 -24.67 -4.60 -29.17
N ASN A 116 -23.95 -3.51 -29.43
CA ASN A 116 -22.81 -3.02 -28.68
C ASN A 116 -23.13 -2.79 -27.18
N VAL A 117 -22.81 -3.75 -26.33
CA VAL A 117 -23.03 -3.71 -24.89
C VAL A 117 -22.19 -2.62 -24.21
N GLU A 118 -21.03 -2.32 -24.76
CA GLU A 118 -20.10 -1.33 -24.20
C GLU A 118 -20.73 0.07 -24.15
N GLU A 119 -21.47 0.48 -25.17
CA GLU A 119 -22.16 1.78 -25.18
C GLU A 119 -23.20 1.90 -24.07
N GLN A 120 -23.88 0.80 -23.75
CA GLN A 120 -24.90 0.77 -22.68
C GLN A 120 -24.29 0.91 -21.28
N LEU A 121 -23.01 0.53 -21.13
CA LEU A 121 -22.29 0.47 -19.85
C LEU A 121 -21.30 1.61 -19.67
N THR A 122 -21.18 2.54 -20.63
CA THR A 122 -20.20 3.65 -20.60
C THR A 122 -20.30 4.46 -19.30
N GLU A 123 -21.49 4.83 -18.86
CA GLU A 123 -21.69 5.59 -17.63
C GLU A 123 -21.21 4.84 -16.39
N SER A 124 -21.54 3.55 -16.28
CA SER A 124 -21.09 2.69 -15.17
C SER A 124 -19.57 2.50 -15.18
N TYR A 125 -18.98 2.38 -16.36
CA TYR A 125 -17.54 2.27 -16.53
C TYR A 125 -16.82 3.57 -16.13
N GLU A 126 -17.27 4.71 -16.60
CA GLU A 126 -16.67 6.01 -16.28
C GLU A 126 -16.73 6.32 -14.77
N GLN A 127 -17.86 6.02 -14.13
CA GLN A 127 -17.99 6.18 -12.69
C GLN A 127 -17.02 5.29 -11.91
N GLN A 128 -16.96 4.00 -12.21
CA GLN A 128 -16.06 3.07 -11.54
C GLN A 128 -14.59 3.41 -11.81
N LEU A 129 -14.26 3.87 -13.01
CA LEU A 129 -12.91 4.32 -13.36
C LEU A 129 -12.51 5.58 -12.56
N TYR A 130 -13.46 6.50 -12.38
CA TYR A 130 -13.25 7.69 -11.56
C TYR A 130 -12.99 7.32 -10.10
N ASP A 131 -13.83 6.43 -9.53
CA ASP A 131 -13.68 5.97 -8.15
C ASP A 131 -12.35 5.22 -7.96
N LEU A 132 -11.97 4.36 -8.91
CA LEU A 132 -10.66 3.68 -8.88
C LEU A 132 -9.50 4.66 -8.93
N LYS A 133 -9.54 5.68 -9.81
CA LYS A 133 -8.50 6.71 -9.86
C LYS A 133 -8.37 7.43 -8.54
N HIS A 134 -9.49 7.84 -7.96
CA HIS A 134 -9.48 8.53 -6.66
C HIS A 134 -8.86 7.66 -5.57
N ASP A 135 -9.23 6.39 -5.49
CA ASP A 135 -8.68 5.41 -4.53
C ASP A 135 -7.15 5.23 -4.70
N VAL A 136 -6.69 5.08 -5.94
CA VAL A 136 -5.26 4.91 -6.24
C VAL A 136 -4.47 6.16 -5.85
N TYR A 137 -4.97 7.36 -6.17
CA TYR A 137 -4.31 8.61 -5.80
C TYR A 137 -4.27 8.80 -4.27
N SER A 138 -5.39 8.59 -3.57
CA SER A 138 -5.45 8.73 -2.12
C SER A 138 -4.48 7.78 -1.41
N ARG A 139 -4.39 6.53 -1.84
CA ARG A 139 -3.42 5.56 -1.29
C ARG A 139 -1.97 5.95 -1.57
N SER A 140 -1.70 6.53 -2.74
CA SER A 140 -0.36 7.02 -3.08
C SER A 140 0.03 8.19 -2.20
N GLU A 141 -0.88 9.14 -1.95
CA GLU A 141 -0.65 10.27 -1.05
C GLU A 141 -0.41 9.81 0.39
N GLU A 142 -1.21 8.88 0.90
CA GLU A 142 -1.02 8.28 2.23
C GLU A 142 0.33 7.57 2.35
N TYR A 143 0.73 6.83 1.33
CA TYR A 143 2.02 6.13 1.31
C TYR A 143 3.20 7.12 1.33
N VAL A 144 3.16 8.14 0.49
CA VAL A 144 4.19 9.19 0.44
C VAL A 144 4.28 9.91 1.77
N SER A 145 3.14 10.31 2.36
CA SER A 145 3.11 10.95 3.68
C SER A 145 3.73 10.06 4.76
N PHE A 146 3.38 8.77 4.79
CA PHE A 146 3.94 7.81 5.74
C PHE A 146 5.47 7.64 5.59
N GLU A 147 5.98 7.56 4.37
CA GLU A 147 7.42 7.46 4.14
C GLU A 147 8.15 8.75 4.55
N ILE A 148 7.58 9.93 4.29
CA ILE A 148 8.13 11.21 4.76
C ILE A 148 8.21 11.23 6.29
N ASP A 149 7.12 10.89 6.99
CA ASP A 149 7.09 10.86 8.46
C ASP A 149 8.15 9.91 9.03
N LYS A 150 8.32 8.75 8.41
CA LYS A 150 9.32 7.75 8.78
C LYS A 150 10.75 8.26 8.61
N TYR A 151 11.03 8.98 7.51
CA TYR A 151 12.33 9.59 7.29
C TYR A 151 12.61 10.75 8.24
N GLN A 152 11.60 11.55 8.56
CA GLN A 152 11.73 12.61 9.56
C GLN A 152 12.05 12.03 10.94
N ALA A 153 11.32 10.99 11.37
CA ALA A 153 11.61 10.31 12.63
C ALA A 153 13.02 9.71 12.66
N TRP A 154 13.46 9.11 11.54
CA TRP A 154 14.82 8.60 11.40
C TRP A 154 15.87 9.74 11.52
N ALA A 155 15.65 10.88 10.89
CA ALA A 155 16.55 12.04 10.96
C ALA A 155 16.65 12.58 12.39
N GLU A 156 15.53 12.71 13.09
CA GLU A 156 15.48 13.10 14.51
C GLU A 156 16.28 12.11 15.39
N ASP A 157 16.13 10.82 15.20
CA ASP A 157 16.87 9.79 15.94
C ASP A 157 18.40 9.88 15.69
N GLN A 158 18.84 10.19 14.46
CA GLN A 158 20.26 10.37 14.14
C GLN A 158 20.88 11.56 14.87
N VAL A 159 20.13 12.65 14.99
CA VAL A 159 20.59 13.91 15.62
C VAL A 159 20.55 13.85 17.15
N TYR A 160 19.62 13.09 17.73
CA TYR A 160 19.33 13.05 19.15
C TYR A 160 20.55 12.75 20.03
N SER A 161 21.37 11.75 19.68
CA SER A 161 22.55 11.38 20.49
C SER A 161 23.68 12.41 20.40
N PRO A 162 24.10 12.89 19.20
CA PRO A 162 25.09 13.97 19.06
C PRO A 162 24.66 15.27 19.72
N GLU A 163 23.37 15.61 19.67
CA GLU A 163 22.83 16.80 20.33
C GLU A 163 23.01 16.73 21.86
N ASN A 164 22.69 15.59 22.46
CA ASN A 164 22.87 15.35 23.89
C ASN A 164 24.35 15.43 24.31
N GLU A 165 25.29 14.94 23.48
CA GLU A 165 26.71 15.08 23.72
C GLU A 165 27.13 16.56 23.72
N VAL A 166 26.66 17.36 22.77
CA VAL A 166 26.92 18.83 22.73
C VAL A 166 26.36 19.53 23.96
N ILE A 167 25.15 19.17 24.39
CA ILE A 167 24.53 19.73 25.62
C ILE A 167 25.35 19.37 26.85
N ALA A 168 25.83 18.12 26.96
CA ALA A 168 26.67 17.70 28.09
C ALA A 168 27.99 18.46 28.15
N LEU A 169 28.70 18.55 27.01
CA LEU A 169 29.96 19.30 26.91
C LEU A 169 29.79 20.81 27.20
N ARG A 170 28.67 21.39 26.79
CA ARG A 170 28.34 22.81 27.09
C ARG A 170 28.15 23.04 28.59
N LYS A 171 27.45 22.12 29.27
CA LYS A 171 27.27 22.17 30.73
C LYS A 171 28.62 22.04 31.47
N GLU A 172 29.49 21.14 30.98
CA GLU A 172 30.82 20.94 31.58
C GLU A 172 31.71 22.17 31.41
N ASP A 173 31.75 22.77 30.20
CA ASP A 173 32.46 24.01 29.89
C ASP A 173 32.01 25.15 30.81
N GLU A 174 30.69 25.33 30.97
CA GLU A 174 30.15 26.34 31.88
C GLU A 174 30.53 26.08 33.34
N ALA A 175 30.53 24.83 33.79
CA ALA A 175 30.91 24.46 35.15
C ALA A 175 32.38 24.77 35.40
N LEU A 176 33.29 24.43 34.46
CA LEU A 176 34.70 24.74 34.53
C LEU A 176 34.95 26.26 34.57
N LYS A 177 34.27 27.04 33.72
CA LYS A 177 34.33 28.51 33.73
C LYS A 177 33.91 29.09 35.08
N ARG A 178 32.90 28.54 35.74
CA ARG A 178 32.46 28.94 37.08
C ARG A 178 33.51 28.58 38.15
N GLN A 179 34.16 27.42 38.04
CA GLN A 179 35.22 26.98 38.96
C GLN A 179 36.47 27.87 38.84
N ILE A 180 36.92 28.15 37.60
CA ILE A 180 38.05 29.03 37.30
C ILE A 180 37.86 30.42 37.92
N ARG A 181 36.65 30.99 37.88
CA ARG A 181 36.32 32.28 38.47
C ARG A 181 36.43 32.28 40.00
N LYS A 182 36.17 31.17 40.67
CA LYS A 182 36.18 31.03 42.13
C LYS A 182 37.55 30.63 42.68
N GLU A 183 38.40 29.99 41.86
CA GLU A 183 39.69 29.47 42.30
C GLU A 183 40.71 30.58 42.52
N ARG A 184 41.33 30.55 43.71
CA ARG A 184 42.37 31.53 44.14
C ARG A 184 43.77 30.96 44.03
N ASN A 185 43.95 29.65 43.97
CA ASN A 185 45.25 29.02 43.83
C ASN A 185 45.71 29.06 42.35
N ALA A 186 46.83 29.74 42.10
CA ALA A 186 47.32 30.00 40.76
C ALA A 186 47.63 28.71 39.96
N LYS A 187 48.15 27.67 40.66
CA LYS A 187 48.48 26.36 40.01
C LYS A 187 47.22 25.59 39.59
N LEU A 188 46.27 25.50 40.55
CA LEU A 188 44.96 24.84 40.26
C LEU A 188 44.17 25.60 39.19
N LYS A 189 44.23 26.91 39.20
CA LYS A 189 43.57 27.73 38.17
C LYS A 189 44.13 27.48 36.79
N LEU A 190 45.46 27.29 36.66
CA LEU A 190 46.09 26.95 35.37
C LEU A 190 45.63 25.59 34.87
N GLU A 191 45.60 24.57 35.73
CA GLU A 191 45.14 23.23 35.41
C GLU A 191 43.66 23.23 34.94
N LEU A 192 42.80 23.99 35.61
CA LEU A 192 41.39 24.17 35.22
C LEU A 192 41.25 24.90 33.87
N GLN A 193 42.10 25.89 33.58
CA GLN A 193 42.12 26.57 32.28
C GLN A 193 42.56 25.65 31.13
N GLU A 194 43.55 24.79 31.37
CA GLU A 194 43.95 23.78 30.38
C GLU A 194 42.84 22.78 30.08
N ASN A 195 42.11 22.33 31.11
CA ASN A 195 40.97 21.44 30.96
C ASN A 195 39.81 22.13 30.22
N GLU A 196 39.48 23.37 30.58
CA GLU A 196 38.45 24.16 29.87
C GLU A 196 38.80 24.30 28.38
N ALA A 197 40.08 24.62 28.06
CA ALA A 197 40.48 24.73 26.66
C ALA A 197 40.33 23.42 25.86
N LYS A 198 40.55 22.26 26.51
CA LYS A 198 40.30 20.95 25.88
C LYS A 198 38.82 20.73 25.64
N ILE A 199 37.98 20.95 26.65
CA ILE A 199 36.52 20.79 26.53
C ILE A 199 35.96 21.80 25.52
N ALA A 200 36.37 23.04 25.51
CA ALA A 200 35.95 24.02 24.52
C ALA A 200 36.32 23.63 23.09
N LYS A 201 37.48 22.98 22.89
CA LYS A 201 37.88 22.43 21.58
C LYS A 201 36.98 21.27 21.16
N GLN A 202 36.72 20.34 22.08
CA GLN A 202 35.82 19.19 21.80
C GLN A 202 34.40 19.69 21.50
N LEU A 203 33.87 20.64 22.26
CA LEU A 203 32.57 21.23 22.03
C LEU A 203 32.44 21.83 20.63
N ARG A 204 33.44 22.64 20.19
CA ARG A 204 33.42 23.19 18.82
C ARG A 204 33.48 22.13 17.74
N GLN A 205 34.25 21.06 17.96
CA GLN A 205 34.31 19.95 17.01
C GLN A 205 32.99 19.21 16.92
N LYS A 206 32.38 18.90 18.07
CA LYS A 206 31.08 18.22 18.13
C LYS A 206 29.93 19.06 17.55
N GLN A 207 29.94 20.35 17.80
CA GLN A 207 28.98 21.29 17.20
C GLN A 207 29.08 21.33 15.67
N ARG A 208 30.28 21.27 15.08
CA ARG A 208 30.43 21.16 13.61
C ARG A 208 29.91 19.84 13.09
N GLN A 209 30.26 18.74 13.76
CA GLN A 209 29.77 17.43 13.36
C GLN A 209 28.23 17.31 13.43
N LEU A 210 27.62 17.92 14.43
CA LEU A 210 26.17 17.99 14.57
C LEU A 210 25.55 18.78 13.41
N PHE A 211 26.09 19.95 13.10
CA PHE A 211 25.62 20.78 12.00
C PHE A 211 25.72 20.07 10.65
N ASP A 212 26.88 19.42 10.36
CA ASP A 212 27.09 18.66 9.15
C ASP A 212 26.08 17.50 9.04
N LEU A 213 25.75 16.85 10.18
CA LEU A 213 24.78 15.76 10.23
C LEU A 213 23.34 16.26 10.04
N GLU A 214 22.98 17.41 10.63
CA GLU A 214 21.68 18.04 10.43
C GLU A 214 21.46 18.40 8.95
N ASP A 215 22.46 18.97 8.29
CA ASP A 215 22.42 19.28 6.86
C ASP A 215 22.29 18.01 6.00
N GLU A 216 23.08 16.95 6.30
CA GLU A 216 22.95 15.67 5.57
C GLU A 216 21.57 15.02 5.74
N CYS A 217 20.98 15.13 6.94
CA CYS A 217 19.63 14.60 7.18
C CYS A 217 18.56 15.43 6.44
N ALA A 218 18.69 16.76 6.44
CA ALA A 218 17.78 17.65 5.71
C ALA A 218 17.84 17.38 4.21
N ASP A 219 19.04 17.29 3.63
CA ASP A 219 19.24 16.99 2.20
C ASP A 219 18.61 15.67 1.79
N LYS A 220 18.64 14.64 2.65
CA LYS A 220 18.02 13.33 2.38
C LYS A 220 16.50 13.38 2.43
N VAL A 221 15.93 14.18 3.33
CA VAL A 221 14.48 14.38 3.42
C VAL A 221 13.98 15.17 2.21
N ASP A 222 14.72 16.23 1.80
CA ASP A 222 14.34 17.06 0.67
C ASP A 222 14.49 16.35 -0.70
N ALA A 223 15.31 15.31 -0.78
CA ALA A 223 15.54 14.52 -2.00
C ALA A 223 14.46 13.44 -2.26
N MET A 224 13.50 13.28 -1.36
CA MET A 224 12.36 12.33 -1.47
C MET A 224 11.15 12.97 -2.12
#